data_0c419cab25beec96906db428f1a846d6
#
_entry.id   0c419cab25beec96906db428f1a846d6
#
_cell.length_a   1.000
_cell.length_b   1.000
_cell.length_c   1.000
_cell.angle_alpha   90.00
_cell.angle_beta   90.00
_cell.angle_gamma   90.00
#
_symmetry.space_group_name_H-M   'P 1'
#
loop_
_entity.id
_entity.type
_entity.pdbx_description
1 polymer ?
#
loop_
_entity_poly.entity_id
_entity_poly.type
_entity_poly.pdbx_seq_one_letter_code
_entity_poly.pdbx_strand_id
1 'polypeptide(L)'
;MAHVHAVSERPNSQSGAHHVGDTGHSAVNRRSFLGVAGAAATTAMAGCSGMGGSGGDSTPTLRVTAWSGNYGERFEKAIKPIFESRFDATLEVNTGWNSLLAKIQSAPKDDPPFDVTVTCEPVYYNGRNAGLFEPLRYEENIPNIDHVYDYYKNVRPITHGAPADGAPLTILYRDSLDQPVETWSDFTSQTVQNSAGVGVDSGFWIYPLLGAAVGTDAAPSAGELYQKQYHDTLMDTLETWPITGWAASGTDVWQQFRNGIIDAAQWYFGQVYYDMENHEDVSFSMPSANAGYMDNWAVVRGTSKRTLGEQFINMLLDPEVQSKWSEDHPLFFTTDEMTYAGDLGDYLPTNAEEAQQMALPRWDDLAPYSETFSNKFKRMKTQS
;
A
#
# COMPACT_ATOMS: atom_id res chain seq x y z
N MET A 1 33.06 0.79 12.47
CA MET A 1 33.57 1.07 13.83
C MET A 1 33.33 2.53 14.16
N ALA A 2 32.28 2.80 14.90
CA ALA A 2 32.16 3.94 15.81
C ALA A 2 30.80 3.82 16.53
N HIS A 3 30.85 3.29 17.75
CA HIS A 3 29.76 3.37 18.71
C HIS A 3 29.69 4.77 19.28
N VAL A 4 28.55 5.38 19.35
CA VAL A 4 28.27 6.51 20.23
C VAL A 4 27.06 6.19 21.09
N HIS A 5 27.29 5.85 22.36
CA HIS A 5 26.30 5.85 23.42
C HIS A 5 26.05 7.28 23.89
N ALA A 6 24.83 7.71 23.95
CA ALA A 6 24.40 8.85 24.75
C ALA A 6 23.32 8.41 25.75
N VAL A 7 23.73 8.32 27.00
CA VAL A 7 22.85 8.10 28.17
C VAL A 7 22.23 9.45 28.53
N SER A 8 20.89 9.52 28.62
CA SER A 8 20.19 10.63 29.27
C SER A 8 19.30 10.09 30.37
N GLU A 9 19.69 10.43 31.62
CA GLU A 9 18.95 10.15 32.83
C GLU A 9 17.64 10.94 32.90
N ARG A 10 16.58 10.30 33.32
CA ARG A 10 15.31 10.93 33.76
C ARG A 10 15.05 10.64 35.23
N PRO A 11 14.57 11.63 36.00
CA PRO A 11 14.28 11.43 37.40
C PRO A 11 12.92 10.79 37.66
N ASN A 12 12.91 9.99 38.68
CA ASN A 12 11.86 9.24 39.33
C ASN A 12 10.84 10.17 40.02
N SER A 13 9.54 9.96 39.86
CA SER A 13 8.54 10.45 40.80
C SER A 13 7.44 9.43 41.04
N GLN A 14 7.19 9.21 42.33
CA GLN A 14 6.40 8.17 42.98
C GLN A 14 4.88 8.37 42.94
N SER A 15 4.19 7.22 42.96
CA SER A 15 3.05 6.83 43.81
C SER A 15 1.71 7.57 43.74
N GLY A 16 0.66 6.75 43.61
CA GLY A 16 -0.73 7.09 43.96
C GLY A 16 -1.67 5.95 43.65
N ALA A 17 -1.78 4.98 44.58
CA ALA A 17 -2.80 3.94 44.55
C ALA A 17 -4.14 4.51 45.03
N HIS A 18 -5.25 4.21 44.39
CA HIS A 18 -6.56 4.14 45.01
C HIS A 18 -7.47 3.07 44.38
N HIS A 19 -8.20 2.50 45.23
CA HIS A 19 -9.00 1.29 45.32
C HIS A 19 -10.36 1.34 44.56
N VAL A 20 -10.74 0.16 44.04
CA VAL A 20 -12.02 -0.59 44.11
C VAL A 20 -13.34 0.12 43.76
N GLY A 21 -14.09 -0.48 42.87
CA GLY A 21 -15.51 -0.29 42.64
C GLY A 21 -16.06 -1.29 41.63
N ASP A 22 -16.49 -2.45 42.17
CA ASP A 22 -17.27 -3.50 41.53
C ASP A 22 -18.69 -2.98 41.23
N THR A 23 -19.30 -3.34 40.11
CA THR A 23 -20.69 -3.82 39.93
C THR A 23 -21.18 -3.64 38.49
N GLY A 24 -21.80 -4.71 37.99
CA GLY A 24 -22.99 -4.59 37.18
C GLY A 24 -22.96 -5.13 35.72
N HIS A 25 -23.15 -6.44 35.59
CA HIS A 25 -23.63 -7.04 34.36
C HIS A 25 -25.00 -6.46 33.97
N SER A 26 -25.12 -5.94 32.74
CA SER A 26 -26.42 -5.76 32.11
C SER A 26 -26.39 -6.35 30.70
N ALA A 27 -27.08 -7.48 30.59
CA ALA A 27 -27.46 -8.09 29.32
C ALA A 27 -28.44 -7.17 28.59
N VAL A 28 -28.10 -6.72 27.39
CA VAL A 28 -29.02 -6.01 26.50
C VAL A 28 -29.65 -7.00 25.52
N ASN A 29 -30.96 -7.19 25.75
CA ASN A 29 -31.88 -7.99 24.97
C ASN A 29 -32.00 -7.49 23.51
N ARG A 30 -31.84 -8.41 22.56
CA ARG A 30 -32.31 -8.27 21.18
C ARG A 30 -33.85 -8.41 21.19
N ARG A 31 -34.57 -7.32 20.91
CA ARG A 31 -35.90 -7.27 20.28
C ARG A 31 -36.53 -5.90 20.52
N SER A 32 -36.62 -5.09 19.50
CA SER A 32 -37.73 -4.15 19.25
C SER A 32 -37.27 -3.06 18.26
N PHE A 33 -37.50 -3.30 17.00
CA PHE A 33 -37.69 -2.24 15.98
C PHE A 33 -38.74 -2.73 15.00
N LEU A 34 -39.98 -2.46 15.34
CA LEU A 34 -41.09 -2.45 14.39
C LEU A 34 -42.01 -1.29 14.77
N GLY A 35 -42.22 -0.40 13.78
CA GLY A 35 -43.43 0.37 13.66
C GLY A 35 -43.35 1.83 14.11
N VAL A 36 -43.24 2.75 13.16
CA VAL A 36 -44.21 3.86 13.01
C VAL A 36 -44.25 4.24 11.54
N ALA A 37 -45.36 3.92 10.89
CA ALA A 37 -45.81 4.55 9.64
C ALA A 37 -46.73 5.71 10.03
N GLY A 38 -46.62 6.83 9.30
CA GLY A 38 -47.67 7.83 9.47
C GLY A 38 -47.39 9.20 8.86
N ALA A 39 -48.04 9.40 7.75
CA ALA A 39 -48.69 10.64 7.31
C ALA A 39 -47.92 11.67 6.47
N ALA A 40 -48.32 11.68 5.25
CA ALA A 40 -48.12 12.71 4.23
C ALA A 40 -48.71 14.10 4.64
N ALA A 41 -48.00 15.15 4.26
CA ALA A 41 -48.63 16.44 4.00
C ALA A 41 -47.97 17.11 2.79
N THR A 42 -48.71 17.02 1.69
CA THR A 42 -48.50 17.82 0.47
C THR A 42 -48.80 19.29 0.73
N THR A 43 -47.84 20.18 0.49
CA THR A 43 -48.10 21.56 0.19
C THR A 43 -47.38 21.95 -1.09
N ALA A 44 -48.13 21.97 -2.17
CA ALA A 44 -47.76 22.63 -3.40
C ALA A 44 -47.80 24.17 -3.14
N MET A 45 -46.69 24.84 -3.39
CA MET A 45 -46.68 26.30 -3.67
C MET A 45 -45.87 26.51 -4.95
N ALA A 46 -46.57 26.79 -6.00
CA ALA A 46 -46.07 27.44 -7.18
C ALA A 46 -45.63 28.88 -6.83
N GLY A 47 -44.44 29.23 -7.19
CA GLY A 47 -43.91 30.58 -7.04
C GLY A 47 -42.90 30.88 -8.12
N CYS A 48 -43.26 31.73 -9.04
CA CYS A 48 -42.57 32.13 -10.25
C CYS A 48 -41.19 32.74 -10.07
N SER A 49 -40.38 32.52 -11.05
CA SER A 49 -39.47 33.46 -11.72
C SER A 49 -38.77 34.53 -10.87
N GLY A 50 -37.50 34.30 -10.64
CA GLY A 50 -36.53 35.33 -10.33
C GLY A 50 -35.23 35.00 -11.04
N MET A 51 -35.01 35.60 -12.22
CA MET A 51 -33.66 35.70 -12.82
C MET A 51 -32.78 36.47 -11.84
N GLY A 52 -31.80 35.79 -11.35
CA GLY A 52 -30.76 36.39 -10.50
C GLY A 52 -29.59 35.40 -10.47
N GLY A 53 -28.80 35.43 -11.53
CA GLY A 53 -27.51 34.68 -11.54
C GLY A 53 -26.59 35.28 -10.49
N SER A 54 -26.34 34.55 -9.46
CA SER A 54 -25.07 34.57 -8.75
C SER A 54 -24.56 33.15 -8.81
N GLY A 55 -23.90 32.82 -9.90
CA GLY A 55 -22.99 31.71 -9.94
C GLY A 55 -21.89 32.01 -8.94
N GLY A 56 -22.08 31.62 -7.72
CA GLY A 56 -20.96 31.41 -6.82
C GLY A 56 -20.16 30.29 -7.44
N ASP A 57 -19.02 30.62 -8.01
CA ASP A 57 -18.00 29.63 -8.39
C ASP A 57 -17.64 28.87 -7.12
N SER A 58 -18.33 27.76 -6.87
CA SER A 58 -17.92 26.86 -5.82
C SER A 58 -16.64 26.21 -6.32
N THR A 59 -15.54 26.45 -5.59
CA THR A 59 -14.23 25.82 -5.83
C THR A 59 -14.44 24.32 -6.08
N PRO A 60 -14.01 23.78 -7.22
CA PRO A 60 -14.23 22.38 -7.55
C PRO A 60 -13.50 21.47 -6.55
N THR A 61 -14.14 20.40 -6.12
CA THR A 61 -13.53 19.40 -5.23
C THR A 61 -13.13 18.17 -6.02
N LEU A 62 -11.84 17.80 -6.02
CA LEU A 62 -11.35 16.53 -6.56
C LEU A 62 -11.44 15.48 -5.44
N ARG A 63 -12.20 14.41 -5.67
CA ARG A 63 -12.33 13.29 -4.73
C ARG A 63 -11.31 12.21 -5.11
N VAL A 64 -10.38 11.93 -4.21
CA VAL A 64 -9.30 10.96 -4.42
C VAL A 64 -9.44 9.83 -3.41
N THR A 65 -9.12 8.61 -3.81
CA THR A 65 -9.03 7.48 -2.88
C THR A 65 -7.58 7.01 -2.79
N ALA A 66 -7.06 7.01 -1.56
CA ALA A 66 -5.76 6.48 -1.18
C ALA A 66 -5.91 5.16 -0.38
N TRP A 67 -4.81 4.46 -0.09
CA TRP A 67 -4.85 3.28 0.77
C TRP A 67 -5.25 3.64 2.20
N SER A 68 -5.95 2.72 2.88
CA SER A 68 -6.33 2.89 4.29
C SER A 68 -5.12 2.75 5.23
N GLY A 69 -5.28 3.25 6.46
CA GLY A 69 -4.24 3.23 7.50
C GLY A 69 -3.27 4.38 7.38
N ASN A 70 -2.07 4.21 7.91
CA ASN A 70 -1.03 5.26 7.96
C ASN A 70 -0.70 5.87 6.59
N TYR A 71 -0.85 5.09 5.51
CA TYR A 71 -0.66 5.60 4.14
C TYR A 71 -1.60 6.77 3.86
N GLY A 72 -2.90 6.60 4.07
CA GLY A 72 -3.89 7.63 3.75
C GLY A 72 -3.72 8.91 4.55
N GLU A 73 -3.43 8.80 5.83
CA GLU A 73 -3.21 9.96 6.71
C GLU A 73 -1.97 10.75 6.29
N ARG A 74 -0.87 10.07 6.00
CA ARG A 74 0.39 10.67 5.54
C ARG A 74 0.25 11.26 4.14
N PHE A 75 -0.46 10.56 3.24
CA PHE A 75 -0.77 11.05 1.90
C PHE A 75 -1.56 12.34 1.96
N GLU A 76 -2.64 12.40 2.74
CA GLU A 76 -3.43 13.62 2.88
C GLU A 76 -2.58 14.78 3.43
N LYS A 77 -1.78 14.51 4.46
CA LYS A 77 -0.89 15.51 5.08
C LYS A 77 0.13 16.07 4.08
N ALA A 78 0.76 15.21 3.27
CA ALA A 78 1.81 15.61 2.32
C ALA A 78 1.23 16.26 1.06
N ILE A 79 0.20 15.66 0.47
CA ILE A 79 -0.25 15.98 -0.89
C ILE A 79 -1.34 17.05 -0.95
N LYS A 80 -2.27 17.06 0.00
CA LYS A 80 -3.39 18.02 -0.02
C LYS A 80 -2.94 19.48 -0.02
N PRO A 81 -2.01 19.93 0.83
CA PRO A 81 -1.54 21.31 0.80
C PRO A 81 -0.87 21.71 -0.52
N ILE A 82 -0.14 20.77 -1.14
CA ILE A 82 0.52 21.01 -2.43
C ILE A 82 -0.53 21.18 -3.52
N PHE A 83 -1.51 20.27 -3.58
CA PHE A 83 -2.59 20.32 -4.56
C PHE A 83 -3.37 21.64 -4.45
N GLU A 84 -3.86 21.98 -3.26
CA GLU A 84 -4.68 23.17 -3.02
C GLU A 84 -3.90 24.48 -3.24
N SER A 85 -2.56 24.45 -3.15
CA SER A 85 -1.71 25.58 -3.50
C SER A 85 -1.46 25.77 -5.01
N ARG A 86 -1.54 24.65 -5.79
CA ARG A 86 -1.26 24.64 -7.23
C ARG A 86 -2.52 24.80 -8.08
N PHE A 87 -3.65 24.39 -7.55
CA PHE A 87 -4.93 24.36 -8.27
C PHE A 87 -6.00 25.15 -7.49
N ASP A 88 -6.83 25.89 -8.22
CA ASP A 88 -8.04 26.51 -7.63
C ASP A 88 -9.11 25.43 -7.42
N ALA A 89 -8.79 24.46 -6.55
CA ALA A 89 -9.61 23.27 -6.28
C ALA A 89 -9.31 22.75 -4.87
N THR A 90 -10.28 22.09 -4.23
CA THR A 90 -10.13 21.40 -2.96
C THR A 90 -9.84 19.91 -3.21
N LEU A 91 -8.95 19.31 -2.42
CA LEU A 91 -8.70 17.88 -2.41
C LEU A 91 -9.47 17.20 -1.27
N GLU A 92 -10.35 16.27 -1.61
CA GLU A 92 -10.99 15.36 -0.66
C GLU A 92 -10.32 13.99 -0.76
N VAL A 93 -9.62 13.57 0.31
CA VAL A 93 -8.96 12.27 0.37
C VAL A 93 -9.85 11.28 1.11
N ASN A 94 -10.31 10.26 0.41
CA ASN A 94 -10.99 9.11 0.96
C ASN A 94 -10.00 7.94 1.09
N THR A 95 -10.26 7.01 1.98
CA THR A 95 -9.42 5.83 2.12
C THR A 95 -10.17 4.56 1.78
N GLY A 96 -9.47 3.58 1.20
CA GLY A 96 -10.05 2.30 0.82
C GLY A 96 -8.99 1.21 0.70
N TRP A 97 -9.46 -0.05 0.65
CA TRP A 97 -8.60 -1.21 0.44
C TRP A 97 -9.25 -2.17 -0.56
N ASN A 98 -9.80 -3.28 -0.14
CA ASN A 98 -10.28 -4.36 -1.00
C ASN A 98 -11.59 -4.09 -1.80
N SER A 99 -12.29 -2.99 -1.56
CA SER A 99 -13.61 -2.72 -2.13
C SER A 99 -13.62 -1.65 -3.25
N LEU A 100 -12.46 -1.15 -3.67
CA LEU A 100 -12.37 -0.02 -4.61
C LEU A 100 -13.11 -0.31 -5.93
N LEU A 101 -12.79 -1.42 -6.58
CA LEU A 101 -13.42 -1.77 -7.86
C LEU A 101 -14.91 -2.03 -7.72
N ALA A 102 -15.35 -2.68 -6.64
CA ALA A 102 -16.77 -2.92 -6.38
C ALA A 102 -17.56 -1.62 -6.19
N LYS A 103 -16.98 -0.63 -5.51
CA LYS A 103 -17.58 0.71 -5.36
C LYS A 103 -17.75 1.38 -6.73
N ILE A 104 -16.71 1.36 -7.59
CA ILE A 104 -16.79 1.94 -8.94
C ILE A 104 -17.82 1.18 -9.78
N GLN A 105 -17.86 -0.15 -9.72
CA GLN A 105 -18.80 -0.98 -10.49
C GLN A 105 -20.26 -0.75 -10.12
N SER A 106 -20.53 -0.54 -8.82
CA SER A 106 -21.89 -0.33 -8.30
C SER A 106 -22.41 1.09 -8.48
N ALA A 107 -21.54 2.06 -8.72
CA ALA A 107 -21.93 3.45 -8.92
C ALA A 107 -22.47 3.70 -10.34
N PRO A 108 -23.32 4.72 -10.54
CA PRO A 108 -23.71 5.19 -11.87
C PRO A 108 -22.47 5.48 -12.73
N LYS A 109 -22.60 5.26 -14.04
CA LYS A 109 -21.44 5.40 -14.95
C LYS A 109 -20.94 6.85 -15.07
N ASP A 110 -21.81 7.81 -14.85
CA ASP A 110 -21.60 9.25 -14.95
C ASP A 110 -21.48 9.97 -13.60
N ASP A 111 -21.55 9.21 -12.50
CA ASP A 111 -21.34 9.71 -11.14
C ASP A 111 -20.54 8.69 -10.30
N PRO A 112 -19.22 8.59 -10.53
CA PRO A 112 -18.37 7.67 -9.80
C PRO A 112 -18.21 8.11 -8.33
N PRO A 113 -17.90 7.18 -7.40
CA PRO A 113 -17.78 7.47 -5.97
C PRO A 113 -16.57 8.36 -5.64
N PHE A 114 -15.57 8.39 -6.50
CA PHE A 114 -14.38 9.22 -6.46
C PHE A 114 -13.85 9.45 -7.88
N ASP A 115 -13.01 10.48 -8.05
CA ASP A 115 -12.56 10.94 -9.35
C ASP A 115 -11.22 10.29 -9.75
N VAL A 116 -10.33 10.07 -8.77
CA VAL A 116 -9.03 9.42 -8.95
C VAL A 116 -8.84 8.37 -7.85
N THR A 117 -8.12 7.29 -8.16
CA THR A 117 -7.84 6.23 -7.19
C THR A 117 -6.42 5.72 -7.34
N VAL A 118 -5.80 5.41 -6.18
CA VAL A 118 -4.63 4.55 -6.13
C VAL A 118 -5.03 3.12 -6.46
N THR A 119 -4.15 2.38 -7.09
CA THR A 119 -4.32 0.95 -7.42
C THR A 119 -2.96 0.26 -7.40
N CYS A 120 -2.92 -1.00 -6.96
CA CYS A 120 -1.75 -1.86 -7.14
C CYS A 120 -2.08 -3.01 -8.11
N GLU A 121 -1.15 -3.91 -8.31
CA GLU A 121 -1.11 -4.93 -9.35
C GLU A 121 -2.44 -5.55 -9.77
N PRO A 122 -3.10 -6.42 -8.95
CA PRO A 122 -4.32 -7.08 -9.42
C PRO A 122 -5.50 -6.11 -9.53
N VAL A 123 -5.50 -5.06 -8.70
CA VAL A 123 -6.59 -4.05 -8.71
C VAL A 123 -6.49 -3.24 -10.00
N TYR A 124 -5.29 -2.79 -10.37
CA TYR A 124 -5.07 -2.07 -11.62
C TYR A 124 -5.43 -2.92 -12.85
N TYR A 125 -4.91 -4.15 -12.92
CA TYR A 125 -5.20 -5.07 -14.01
C TYR A 125 -6.70 -5.31 -14.18
N ASN A 126 -7.39 -5.65 -13.11
CA ASN A 126 -8.81 -5.93 -13.12
C ASN A 126 -9.66 -4.70 -13.46
N GLY A 127 -9.33 -3.54 -12.90
CA GLY A 127 -10.03 -2.28 -13.16
C GLY A 127 -9.89 -1.81 -14.61
N ARG A 128 -8.66 -1.87 -15.16
CA ARG A 128 -8.38 -1.56 -16.56
C ARG A 128 -9.16 -2.47 -17.51
N ASN A 129 -9.10 -3.78 -17.31
CA ASN A 129 -9.78 -4.74 -18.18
C ASN A 129 -11.31 -4.70 -18.05
N ALA A 130 -11.84 -4.28 -16.93
CA ALA A 130 -13.27 -4.06 -16.73
C ALA A 130 -13.77 -2.68 -17.22
N GLY A 131 -12.89 -1.84 -17.78
CA GLY A 131 -13.23 -0.50 -18.26
C GLY A 131 -13.66 0.45 -17.14
N LEU A 132 -13.05 0.35 -15.97
CA LEU A 132 -13.36 1.17 -14.80
C LEU A 132 -12.49 2.43 -14.70
N PHE A 133 -11.48 2.55 -15.53
CA PHE A 133 -10.56 3.68 -15.58
C PHE A 133 -10.60 4.35 -16.96
N GLU A 134 -10.41 5.66 -16.98
CA GLU A 134 -10.24 6.42 -18.22
C GLU A 134 -8.83 6.20 -18.80
N PRO A 135 -8.69 6.10 -20.12
CA PRO A 135 -7.38 6.20 -20.75
C PRO A 135 -6.71 7.55 -20.42
N LEU A 136 -5.46 7.57 -20.01
CA LEU A 136 -4.74 8.79 -19.66
C LEU A 136 -4.23 9.52 -20.91
N ARG A 137 -4.36 10.86 -20.90
CA ARG A 137 -3.90 11.76 -21.98
C ARG A 137 -2.53 12.35 -21.61
N TYR A 138 -1.47 11.54 -21.77
CA TYR A 138 -0.12 11.90 -21.33
C TYR A 138 0.40 13.17 -21.97
N GLU A 139 0.32 13.27 -23.29
CA GLU A 139 0.82 14.42 -24.05
C GLU A 139 0.12 15.74 -23.66
N GLU A 140 -1.15 15.67 -23.29
CA GLU A 140 -1.96 16.84 -23.00
C GLU A 140 -1.88 17.28 -21.54
N ASN A 141 -1.89 16.32 -20.59
CA ASN A 141 -2.16 16.63 -19.19
C ASN A 141 -1.17 15.99 -18.20
N ILE A 142 -0.27 15.09 -18.65
CA ILE A 142 0.63 14.37 -17.74
C ILE A 142 2.07 14.37 -18.31
N PRO A 143 2.64 15.54 -18.64
CA PRO A 143 4.01 15.60 -19.21
C PRO A 143 5.08 15.09 -18.24
N ASN A 144 4.88 15.12 -16.92
CA ASN A 144 5.83 14.60 -15.95
C ASN A 144 6.04 13.07 -16.04
N ILE A 145 5.27 12.36 -16.88
CA ILE A 145 5.57 10.96 -17.20
C ILE A 145 6.98 10.78 -17.81
N ASP A 146 7.52 11.82 -18.41
CA ASP A 146 8.86 11.80 -18.98
C ASP A 146 9.96 11.67 -17.91
N HIS A 147 9.71 12.11 -16.67
CA HIS A 147 10.60 11.92 -15.53
C HIS A 147 10.54 10.50 -14.93
N VAL A 148 9.51 9.74 -15.23
CA VAL A 148 9.38 8.37 -14.71
C VAL A 148 10.40 7.45 -15.36
N TYR A 149 11.16 6.69 -14.55
CA TYR A 149 12.09 5.70 -15.06
C TYR A 149 11.44 4.71 -16.01
N ASP A 150 12.09 4.40 -17.11
CA ASP A 150 11.57 3.48 -18.13
C ASP A 150 11.22 2.11 -17.59
N TYR A 151 11.95 1.64 -16.57
CA TYR A 151 11.63 0.39 -15.89
C TYR A 151 10.19 0.38 -15.37
N TYR A 152 9.77 1.40 -14.64
CA TYR A 152 8.43 1.48 -14.06
C TYR A 152 7.32 1.64 -15.12
N LYS A 153 7.60 2.35 -16.21
CA LYS A 153 6.68 2.46 -17.36
C LYS A 153 6.47 1.13 -18.08
N ASN A 154 7.48 0.21 -18.02
CA ASN A 154 7.48 -1.06 -18.73
C ASN A 154 7.05 -2.28 -17.89
N VAL A 155 6.95 -2.15 -16.58
CA VAL A 155 6.48 -3.25 -15.71
C VAL A 155 5.06 -3.67 -16.06
N ARG A 156 4.22 -2.71 -16.41
CA ARG A 156 2.82 -2.94 -16.82
C ARG A 156 2.34 -1.84 -17.77
N PRO A 157 1.27 -2.10 -18.57
CA PRO A 157 0.71 -1.06 -19.43
C PRO A 157 0.24 0.16 -18.63
N ILE A 158 0.76 1.34 -18.95
CA ILE A 158 0.41 2.60 -18.29
C ILE A 158 -0.79 3.32 -18.92
N THR A 159 -1.49 2.70 -19.86
CA THR A 159 -2.54 3.35 -20.65
C THR A 159 -3.70 3.96 -19.83
N HIS A 160 -3.98 3.46 -18.63
CA HIS A 160 -5.09 3.89 -17.77
C HIS A 160 -4.65 4.28 -16.36
N GLY A 161 -3.36 4.28 -16.08
CA GLY A 161 -2.81 4.66 -14.78
C GLY A 161 -1.31 4.91 -14.87
N ALA A 162 -0.84 5.87 -14.09
CA ALA A 162 0.58 6.24 -14.05
C ALA A 162 1.22 5.71 -12.75
N PRO A 163 2.42 5.12 -12.82
CA PRO A 163 3.16 4.69 -11.65
C PRO A 163 3.74 5.90 -10.91
N ALA A 164 3.50 6.03 -9.61
CA ALA A 164 4.03 7.15 -8.84
C ALA A 164 4.86 6.74 -7.62
N ASP A 165 4.50 5.66 -6.97
CA ASP A 165 5.09 5.23 -5.72
C ASP A 165 4.96 3.72 -5.52
N GLY A 166 5.57 3.21 -4.46
CA GLY A 166 5.47 1.82 -4.05
C GLY A 166 6.37 1.53 -2.86
N ALA A 167 6.44 0.28 -2.43
CA ALA A 167 7.37 -0.09 -1.39
C ALA A 167 8.07 -1.43 -1.68
N PRO A 168 9.36 -1.54 -1.35
CA PRO A 168 10.05 -2.82 -1.33
C PRO A 168 9.56 -3.67 -0.15
N LEU A 169 9.78 -4.97 -0.26
CA LEU A 169 9.67 -5.89 0.86
C LEU A 169 10.86 -5.70 1.81
N THR A 170 10.65 -6.02 3.07
CA THR A 170 11.68 -6.09 4.11
C THR A 170 11.65 -7.45 4.80
N ILE A 171 12.77 -7.84 5.35
CA ILE A 171 12.88 -8.92 6.31
C ILE A 171 12.94 -8.31 7.70
N LEU A 172 12.05 -8.76 8.59
CA LEU A 172 12.08 -8.48 10.02
C LEU A 172 12.63 -9.71 10.74
N TYR A 173 13.43 -9.52 11.79
CA TYR A 173 13.93 -10.64 12.60
C TYR A 173 14.25 -10.21 14.03
N ARG A 174 14.14 -11.13 14.98
CA ARG A 174 14.52 -10.90 16.37
C ARG A 174 16.04 -10.79 16.53
N ASP A 175 16.46 -9.84 17.31
CA ASP A 175 17.87 -9.67 17.69
C ASP A 175 18.42 -10.83 18.52
N SER A 176 17.53 -11.64 19.09
CA SER A 176 17.90 -12.84 19.86
C SER A 176 18.25 -14.06 19.01
N LEU A 177 18.08 -13.99 17.69
CA LEU A 177 18.53 -15.05 16.78
C LEU A 177 20.07 -15.11 16.74
N ASP A 178 20.60 -16.32 16.60
CA ASP A 178 22.07 -16.55 16.59
C ASP A 178 22.79 -15.82 15.45
N GLN A 179 22.09 -15.52 14.36
CA GLN A 179 22.59 -14.76 13.20
C GLN A 179 21.48 -13.84 12.65
N PRO A 180 21.84 -12.68 12.09
CA PRO A 180 20.93 -11.87 11.32
C PRO A 180 20.27 -12.63 10.17
N VAL A 181 19.08 -12.21 9.77
CA VAL A 181 18.37 -12.71 8.58
C VAL A 181 18.42 -11.60 7.53
N GLU A 182 19.33 -11.73 6.56
CA GLU A 182 19.65 -10.63 5.63
C GLU A 182 19.11 -10.87 4.21
N THR A 183 18.85 -12.13 3.87
CA THR A 183 18.39 -12.55 2.54
C THR A 183 17.17 -13.44 2.63
N TRP A 184 16.40 -13.55 1.55
CA TRP A 184 15.26 -14.45 1.49
C TRP A 184 15.62 -15.92 1.67
N SER A 185 16.84 -16.32 1.25
CA SER A 185 17.34 -17.69 1.46
C SER A 185 17.63 -17.99 2.92
N ASP A 186 17.87 -16.97 3.76
CA ASP A 186 18.09 -17.17 5.19
C ASP A 186 16.82 -17.65 5.92
N PHE A 187 15.64 -17.51 5.32
CA PHE A 187 14.42 -18.12 5.87
C PHE A 187 14.50 -19.65 5.94
N THR A 188 15.37 -20.26 5.14
CA THR A 188 15.66 -21.71 5.20
C THR A 188 16.92 -22.07 5.99
N SER A 189 17.59 -21.06 6.59
CA SER A 189 18.79 -21.29 7.40
C SER A 189 18.49 -22.07 8.68
N GLN A 190 19.52 -22.70 9.26
CA GLN A 190 19.37 -23.41 10.52
C GLN A 190 18.92 -22.48 11.66
N THR A 191 19.33 -21.22 11.62
CA THR A 191 18.92 -20.19 12.60
C THR A 191 17.41 -20.03 12.60
N VAL A 192 16.78 -19.85 11.43
CA VAL A 192 15.33 -19.69 11.31
C VAL A 192 14.59 -21.01 11.48
N GLN A 193 15.14 -22.14 10.98
CA GLN A 193 14.56 -23.46 11.19
C GLN A 193 14.46 -23.88 12.68
N ASN A 194 15.37 -23.38 13.51
CA ASN A 194 15.37 -23.63 14.96
C ASN A 194 14.60 -22.55 15.77
N SER A 195 14.01 -21.56 15.12
CA SER A 195 13.25 -20.48 15.75
C SER A 195 11.74 -20.80 15.84
N ALA A 196 10.94 -19.82 16.27
CA ALA A 196 9.48 -19.94 16.25
C ALA A 196 8.89 -19.99 14.82
N GLY A 197 9.65 -19.53 13.83
CA GLY A 197 9.28 -19.55 12.43
C GLY A 197 9.08 -18.18 11.80
N VAL A 198 8.50 -18.18 10.59
CA VAL A 198 8.39 -17.01 9.71
C VAL A 198 6.94 -16.54 9.61
N GLY A 199 6.74 -15.22 9.71
CA GLY A 199 5.49 -14.55 9.36
C GLY A 199 5.52 -14.04 7.93
N VAL A 200 4.41 -14.19 7.20
CA VAL A 200 4.26 -13.64 5.85
C VAL A 200 2.90 -12.99 5.66
N ASP A 201 2.80 -12.08 4.68
CA ASP A 201 1.54 -11.48 4.29
C ASP A 201 0.56 -12.56 3.79
N SER A 202 -0.64 -12.49 4.32
CA SER A 202 -1.74 -13.40 3.95
C SER A 202 -2.61 -12.87 2.81
N GLY A 203 -2.47 -11.61 2.42
CA GLY A 203 -3.32 -10.91 1.45
C GLY A 203 -2.70 -10.80 0.07
N PHE A 204 -1.44 -10.38 -0.02
CA PHE A 204 -0.69 -10.20 -1.27
C PHE A 204 0.26 -11.39 -1.50
N TRP A 205 -0.31 -12.57 -1.62
CA TRP A 205 0.41 -13.85 -1.74
C TRP A 205 1.52 -13.89 -2.79
N ILE A 206 1.49 -13.01 -3.79
CA ILE A 206 2.52 -12.95 -4.83
C ILE A 206 3.86 -12.40 -4.32
N TYR A 207 3.84 -11.51 -3.33
CA TYR A 207 5.07 -10.88 -2.87
C TYR A 207 6.02 -11.83 -2.15
N PRO A 208 5.57 -12.75 -1.29
CA PRO A 208 6.45 -13.83 -0.79
C PRO A 208 7.06 -14.68 -1.90
N LEU A 209 6.31 -14.95 -2.98
CA LEU A 209 6.83 -15.66 -4.15
C LEU A 209 7.92 -14.87 -4.86
N LEU A 210 7.72 -13.57 -5.05
CA LEU A 210 8.73 -12.68 -5.64
C LEU A 210 9.99 -12.66 -4.77
N GLY A 211 9.83 -12.53 -3.45
CA GLY A 211 10.94 -12.57 -2.51
C GLY A 211 11.71 -13.89 -2.55
N ALA A 212 11.01 -15.02 -2.55
CA ALA A 212 11.62 -16.33 -2.66
C ALA A 212 12.42 -16.51 -3.95
N ALA A 213 11.87 -16.07 -5.09
CA ALA A 213 12.54 -16.18 -6.38
C ALA A 213 13.81 -15.34 -6.47
N VAL A 214 13.72 -14.09 -6.03
CA VAL A 214 14.84 -13.15 -6.10
C VAL A 214 15.96 -13.57 -5.16
N GLY A 215 15.63 -14.03 -3.95
CA GLY A 215 16.62 -14.35 -2.92
C GLY A 215 17.20 -15.76 -2.98
N THR A 216 16.56 -16.68 -3.69
CA THR A 216 16.99 -18.10 -3.76
C THR A 216 17.48 -18.54 -5.14
N ASP A 217 17.72 -17.60 -6.05
CA ASP A 217 18.11 -17.86 -7.44
C ASP A 217 17.12 -18.81 -8.18
N ALA A 218 15.86 -18.83 -7.76
CA ALA A 218 14.82 -19.64 -8.38
C ALA A 218 14.53 -19.22 -9.83
N ALA A 219 14.83 -17.97 -10.18
CA ALA A 219 14.79 -17.46 -11.54
C ALA A 219 16.07 -16.65 -11.85
N PRO A 220 16.60 -16.71 -13.09
CA PRO A 220 17.83 -16.01 -13.48
C PRO A 220 17.75 -14.47 -13.36
N SER A 221 16.56 -13.92 -13.46
CA SER A 221 16.31 -12.50 -13.24
C SER A 221 14.89 -12.25 -12.71
N ALA A 222 14.69 -11.12 -12.08
CA ALA A 222 13.36 -10.70 -11.60
C ALA A 222 12.28 -10.70 -12.71
N GLY A 223 12.64 -10.37 -13.95
CA GLY A 223 11.72 -10.39 -15.10
C GLY A 223 11.28 -11.78 -15.53
N GLU A 224 12.14 -12.80 -15.34
CA GLU A 224 11.83 -14.17 -15.73
C GLU A 224 10.95 -14.93 -14.73
N LEU A 225 10.85 -14.43 -13.50
CA LEU A 225 9.97 -14.94 -12.45
C LEU A 225 8.54 -15.19 -12.94
N TYR A 226 8.06 -14.39 -13.87
CA TYR A 226 6.67 -14.46 -14.37
C TYR A 226 6.46 -15.53 -15.42
N GLN A 227 7.53 -16.10 -15.96
CA GLN A 227 7.45 -17.16 -16.96
C GLN A 227 6.97 -18.47 -16.32
N LYS A 228 6.03 -19.13 -16.97
CA LYS A 228 5.37 -20.35 -16.47
C LYS A 228 6.36 -21.43 -16.00
N GLN A 229 7.50 -21.53 -16.67
CA GLN A 229 8.52 -22.55 -16.34
C GLN A 229 9.08 -22.45 -14.91
N TYR A 230 9.00 -21.28 -14.28
CA TYR A 230 9.49 -21.04 -12.91
C TYR A 230 8.39 -21.16 -11.84
N HIS A 231 7.12 -21.23 -12.22
CA HIS A 231 6.02 -21.16 -11.25
C HIS A 231 6.03 -22.30 -10.23
N ASP A 232 6.33 -23.53 -10.65
CA ASP A 232 6.41 -24.64 -9.71
C ASP A 232 7.63 -24.49 -8.79
N THR A 233 8.79 -24.12 -9.33
CA THR A 233 10.00 -23.85 -8.54
C THR A 233 9.76 -22.78 -7.46
N LEU A 234 9.05 -21.70 -7.81
CA LEU A 234 8.71 -20.66 -6.84
C LEU A 234 7.85 -21.19 -5.70
N MET A 235 6.83 -21.97 -6.03
CA MET A 235 5.96 -22.54 -5.01
C MET A 235 6.70 -23.57 -4.14
N ASP A 236 7.51 -24.44 -4.76
CA ASP A 236 8.31 -25.42 -4.04
C ASP A 236 9.32 -24.72 -3.10
N THR A 237 9.94 -23.62 -3.54
CA THR A 237 10.83 -22.81 -2.70
C THR A 237 10.07 -22.22 -1.51
N LEU A 238 8.91 -21.61 -1.74
CA LEU A 238 8.10 -21.02 -0.67
C LEU A 238 7.61 -22.06 0.34
N GLU A 239 7.30 -23.29 -0.11
CA GLU A 239 6.91 -24.40 0.75
C GLU A 239 8.07 -24.88 1.67
N THR A 240 9.33 -24.49 1.38
CA THR A 240 10.47 -24.78 2.27
C THR A 240 10.59 -23.80 3.45
N TRP A 241 9.93 -22.66 3.39
CA TRP A 241 9.96 -21.69 4.47
C TRP A 241 9.18 -22.20 5.68
N PRO A 242 9.72 -22.07 6.90
CA PRO A 242 9.03 -22.50 8.13
C PRO A 242 7.93 -21.47 8.52
N ILE A 243 6.92 -21.34 7.67
CA ILE A 243 5.84 -20.35 7.86
C ILE A 243 4.94 -20.83 9.02
N THR A 244 4.88 -20.03 10.08
CA THR A 244 4.04 -20.25 11.27
C THR A 244 3.04 -19.10 11.47
N GLY A 245 3.25 -17.97 10.82
CA GLY A 245 2.42 -16.77 10.92
C GLY A 245 1.86 -16.29 9.58
N TRP A 246 0.56 -15.99 9.55
CA TRP A 246 -0.13 -15.41 8.40
C TRP A 246 -0.74 -14.08 8.81
N ALA A 247 -0.12 -12.97 8.41
CA ALA A 247 -0.53 -11.63 8.81
C ALA A 247 -1.46 -11.00 7.78
N ALA A 248 -2.56 -10.42 8.21
CA ALA A 248 -3.46 -9.64 7.37
C ALA A 248 -3.18 -8.13 7.43
N SER A 249 -2.34 -7.72 8.37
CA SER A 249 -1.95 -6.32 8.58
C SER A 249 -0.61 -6.23 9.29
N GLY A 250 0.05 -5.07 9.26
CA GLY A 250 1.26 -4.85 10.04
C GLY A 250 1.04 -4.99 11.54
N THR A 251 -0.13 -4.62 12.05
CA THR A 251 -0.49 -4.87 13.46
C THR A 251 -0.43 -6.36 13.79
N ASP A 252 -0.87 -7.23 12.87
CA ASP A 252 -0.82 -8.69 13.09
C ASP A 252 0.63 -9.19 13.13
N VAL A 253 1.52 -8.68 12.27
CA VAL A 253 2.95 -9.02 12.30
C VAL A 253 3.54 -8.73 13.67
N TRP A 254 3.35 -7.52 14.17
CA TRP A 254 3.85 -7.12 15.48
C TRP A 254 3.20 -7.90 16.63
N GLN A 255 1.93 -8.29 16.51
CA GLN A 255 1.32 -9.19 17.50
C GLN A 255 1.94 -10.59 17.48
N GLN A 256 2.23 -11.13 16.31
CA GLN A 256 2.87 -12.44 16.17
C GLN A 256 4.28 -12.43 16.80
N PHE A 257 5.07 -11.37 16.57
CA PHE A 257 6.34 -11.17 17.28
C PHE A 257 6.13 -11.13 18.80
N ARG A 258 5.26 -10.26 19.31
CA ARG A 258 5.00 -10.13 20.76
C ARG A 258 4.55 -11.43 21.41
N ASN A 259 3.81 -12.25 20.69
CA ASN A 259 3.29 -13.53 21.19
C ASN A 259 4.27 -14.71 20.99
N GLY A 260 5.45 -14.48 20.41
CA GLY A 260 6.44 -15.53 20.12
C GLY A 260 5.96 -16.58 19.11
N ILE A 261 5.06 -16.18 18.19
CA ILE A 261 4.58 -17.04 17.10
C ILE A 261 5.61 -17.08 15.98
N ILE A 262 6.33 -15.98 15.78
CA ILE A 262 7.36 -15.81 14.74
C ILE A 262 8.60 -15.18 15.35
N ASP A 263 9.74 -15.47 14.76
CA ASP A 263 11.03 -14.82 15.04
C ASP A 263 11.63 -14.13 13.81
N ALA A 264 11.07 -14.36 12.62
CA ALA A 264 11.34 -13.59 11.41
C ALA A 264 10.05 -13.33 10.62
N ALA A 265 10.04 -12.33 9.73
CA ALA A 265 8.88 -12.05 8.90
C ALA A 265 9.25 -11.33 7.59
N GLN A 266 8.43 -11.53 6.58
CA GLN A 266 8.34 -10.67 5.42
C GLN A 266 7.30 -9.58 5.68
N TRP A 267 7.66 -8.31 5.45
CA TRP A 267 6.69 -7.22 5.47
C TRP A 267 7.07 -6.11 4.47
N TYR A 268 6.41 -4.96 4.55
CA TYR A 268 6.58 -3.83 3.62
C TYR A 268 7.36 -2.70 4.28
N PHE A 269 8.39 -2.21 3.61
CA PHE A 269 9.29 -1.15 4.11
C PHE A 269 8.54 0.10 4.56
N GLY A 270 7.57 0.56 3.77
CA GLY A 270 6.80 1.78 4.08
C GLY A 270 6.11 1.78 5.44
N GLN A 271 5.83 0.61 6.01
CA GLN A 271 5.29 0.48 7.35
C GLN A 271 6.40 0.19 8.37
N VAL A 272 7.29 -0.71 8.05
CA VAL A 272 8.37 -1.15 8.95
C VAL A 272 9.23 0.01 9.42
N TYR A 273 9.66 0.87 8.52
CA TYR A 273 10.59 1.97 8.80
C TYR A 273 10.17 2.85 10.00
N TYR A 274 8.87 3.15 10.12
CA TYR A 274 8.38 3.93 11.26
C TYR A 274 8.00 3.09 12.48
N ASP A 275 7.57 1.85 12.26
CA ASP A 275 7.14 1.00 13.37
C ASP A 275 8.32 0.53 14.22
N MET A 276 9.55 0.47 13.64
CA MET A 276 10.77 0.06 14.33
C MET A 276 11.10 0.87 15.59
N GLU A 277 10.72 2.14 15.64
CA GLU A 277 10.92 2.97 16.84
C GLU A 277 10.25 2.39 18.11
N ASN A 278 9.26 1.52 17.93
CA ASN A 278 8.48 0.91 19.00
C ASN A 278 8.82 -0.57 19.27
N HIS A 279 9.86 -1.11 18.60
CA HIS A 279 10.19 -2.54 18.60
C HIS A 279 11.70 -2.75 18.76
N GLU A 280 12.24 -2.45 19.96
CA GLU A 280 13.68 -2.48 20.27
C GLU A 280 14.32 -3.88 20.22
N ASP A 281 13.54 -4.95 20.17
CA ASP A 281 13.98 -6.36 20.14
C ASP A 281 13.91 -7.00 18.73
N VAL A 282 13.60 -6.20 17.73
CA VAL A 282 13.48 -6.61 16.33
C VAL A 282 14.30 -5.71 15.44
N SER A 283 15.07 -6.28 14.56
CA SER A 283 15.77 -5.57 13.48
C SER A 283 15.13 -5.83 12.12
N PHE A 284 15.48 -5.04 11.12
CA PHE A 284 15.11 -5.30 9.74
C PHE A 284 16.31 -5.31 8.80
N SER A 285 16.16 -6.04 7.70
CA SER A 285 17.11 -6.07 6.58
C SER A 285 16.43 -5.74 5.26
N MET A 286 17.17 -5.06 4.39
CA MET A 286 16.80 -4.82 3.01
C MET A 286 17.65 -5.72 2.12
N PRO A 287 17.11 -6.84 1.61
CA PRO A 287 17.86 -7.70 0.70
C PRO A 287 18.30 -6.93 -0.55
N SER A 288 19.55 -7.14 -0.99
CA SER A 288 20.09 -6.49 -2.19
C SER A 288 19.34 -6.90 -3.47
N ALA A 289 18.94 -8.19 -3.55
CA ALA A 289 17.99 -8.68 -4.53
C ALA A 289 16.61 -8.69 -3.86
N ASN A 290 15.72 -7.82 -4.26
CA ASN A 290 14.48 -7.58 -3.56
C ASN A 290 13.26 -7.60 -4.48
N ALA A 291 12.10 -7.65 -3.87
CA ALA A 291 10.80 -7.53 -4.51
C ALA A 291 10.02 -6.37 -3.89
N GLY A 292 8.96 -5.95 -4.53
CA GLY A 292 8.13 -4.87 -4.03
C GLY A 292 6.76 -4.84 -4.69
N TYR A 293 5.98 -3.84 -4.36
CA TYR A 293 4.76 -3.48 -5.10
C TYR A 293 4.89 -2.05 -5.63
N MET A 294 4.14 -1.74 -6.67
CA MET A 294 4.10 -0.42 -7.27
C MET A 294 2.66 0.04 -7.43
N ASP A 295 2.39 1.25 -6.98
CA ASP A 295 1.09 1.87 -7.10
C ASP A 295 0.95 2.64 -8.41
N ASN A 296 -0.21 2.47 -9.05
CA ASN A 296 -0.62 3.25 -10.20
C ASN A 296 -1.82 4.11 -9.82
N TRP A 297 -1.77 5.37 -10.18
CA TRP A 297 -2.87 6.30 -10.01
C TRP A 297 -3.70 6.38 -11.28
N ALA A 298 -5.00 6.17 -11.15
CA ALA A 298 -5.93 6.07 -12.27
C ALA A 298 -7.11 7.03 -12.13
N VAL A 299 -7.53 7.64 -13.24
CA VAL A 299 -8.76 8.43 -13.31
C VAL A 299 -9.93 7.49 -13.46
N VAL A 300 -10.93 7.61 -12.61
CA VAL A 300 -12.12 6.74 -12.61
C VAL A 300 -13.05 7.12 -13.77
N ARG A 301 -13.57 6.10 -14.46
CA ARG A 301 -14.49 6.29 -15.57
C ARG A 301 -15.68 7.16 -15.21
N GLY A 302 -16.07 8.04 -16.14
CA GLY A 302 -17.29 8.85 -16.03
C GLY A 302 -17.19 10.04 -15.09
N THR A 303 -16.00 10.31 -14.51
CA THR A 303 -15.84 11.56 -13.76
C THR A 303 -15.94 12.78 -14.67
N SER A 304 -16.68 13.79 -14.22
CA SER A 304 -16.72 15.08 -14.89
C SER A 304 -15.45 15.91 -14.72
N LYS A 305 -14.50 15.44 -13.88
CA LYS A 305 -13.27 16.15 -13.52
C LYS A 305 -12.02 15.46 -14.09
N ARG A 306 -12.15 14.78 -15.23
CA ARG A 306 -11.07 14.01 -15.84
C ARG A 306 -9.78 14.82 -15.98
N THR A 307 -9.86 16.03 -16.53
CA THR A 307 -8.66 16.89 -16.73
C THR A 307 -8.00 17.24 -15.41
N LEU A 308 -8.76 17.62 -14.39
CA LEU A 308 -8.22 17.92 -13.05
C LEU A 308 -7.61 16.66 -12.41
N GLY A 309 -8.21 15.49 -12.62
CA GLY A 309 -7.66 14.20 -12.18
C GLY A 309 -6.34 13.84 -12.86
N GLU A 310 -6.22 14.09 -14.17
CA GLU A 310 -4.96 13.90 -14.91
C GLU A 310 -3.88 14.91 -14.46
N GLN A 311 -4.25 16.15 -14.21
CA GLN A 311 -3.34 17.17 -13.66
C GLN A 311 -2.88 16.82 -12.24
N PHE A 312 -3.76 16.24 -11.43
CA PHE A 312 -3.40 15.70 -10.12
C PHE A 312 -2.36 14.57 -10.24
N ILE A 313 -2.57 13.64 -11.16
CA ILE A 313 -1.59 12.56 -11.44
C ILE A 313 -0.27 13.16 -11.92
N ASN A 314 -0.31 14.16 -12.82
CA ASN A 314 0.89 14.87 -13.26
C ASN A 314 1.65 15.50 -12.09
N MET A 315 0.95 16.10 -11.14
CA MET A 315 1.55 16.66 -9.93
C MET A 315 2.23 15.57 -9.07
N LEU A 316 1.63 14.38 -8.94
CA LEU A 316 2.26 13.26 -8.21
C LEU A 316 3.53 12.75 -8.88
N LEU A 317 3.71 12.98 -10.18
CA LEU A 317 4.91 12.62 -10.94
C LEU A 317 5.92 13.79 -11.04
N ASP A 318 5.70 14.88 -10.33
CA ASP A 318 6.66 15.98 -10.25
C ASP A 318 7.79 15.60 -9.28
N PRO A 319 9.07 15.58 -9.69
CA PRO A 319 10.19 15.23 -8.80
C PRO A 319 10.27 16.04 -7.50
N GLU A 320 9.91 17.34 -7.54
CA GLU A 320 9.86 18.18 -6.34
C GLU A 320 8.74 17.73 -5.39
N VAL A 321 7.60 17.31 -5.94
CA VAL A 321 6.48 16.78 -5.14
C VAL A 321 6.84 15.43 -4.53
N GLN A 322 7.47 14.54 -5.29
CA GLN A 322 7.93 13.25 -4.77
C GLN A 322 9.00 13.42 -3.69
N SER A 323 9.95 14.35 -3.88
CA SER A 323 10.93 14.68 -2.85
C SER A 323 10.25 15.13 -1.54
N LYS A 324 9.27 16.01 -1.64
CA LYS A 324 8.52 16.48 -0.47
C LYS A 324 7.60 15.42 0.13
N TRP A 325 7.02 14.57 -0.71
CA TRP A 325 6.21 13.44 -0.25
C TRP A 325 7.03 12.42 0.55
N SER A 326 8.31 12.23 0.18
CA SER A 326 9.24 11.36 0.90
C SER A 326 9.52 11.80 2.34
N GLU A 327 9.31 13.09 2.71
CA GLU A 327 9.47 13.56 4.08
C GLU A 327 8.49 12.89 5.08
N ASP A 328 7.32 12.51 4.59
CA ASP A 328 6.26 11.89 5.41
C ASP A 328 6.04 10.40 5.07
N HIS A 329 6.60 9.90 3.93
CA HIS A 329 6.35 8.54 3.45
C HIS A 329 7.64 7.82 3.03
N PRO A 330 8.03 6.72 3.68
CA PRO A 330 9.17 5.89 3.29
C PRO A 330 8.76 4.91 2.17
N LEU A 331 8.47 5.46 1.00
CA LEU A 331 8.11 4.76 -0.22
C LEU A 331 9.21 4.96 -1.26
N PHE A 332 9.40 4.02 -2.19
CA PHE A 332 10.12 4.39 -3.39
C PHE A 332 9.21 5.22 -4.28
N PHE A 333 9.82 6.15 -4.98
CA PHE A 333 9.17 6.99 -5.96
C PHE A 333 9.70 6.68 -7.35
N THR A 334 8.95 7.07 -8.37
CA THR A 334 9.18 6.56 -9.72
C THR A 334 9.93 7.51 -10.64
N THR A 335 10.14 8.77 -10.22
CA THR A 335 10.77 9.80 -11.06
C THR A 335 12.26 9.95 -10.79
N ASP A 336 13.00 10.28 -11.84
CA ASP A 336 14.36 10.80 -11.75
C ASP A 336 14.39 12.20 -11.10
N GLU A 337 15.56 12.74 -10.83
CA GLU A 337 15.75 14.09 -10.26
C GLU A 337 15.11 14.35 -8.89
N MET A 338 14.35 13.39 -8.32
CA MET A 338 13.87 13.50 -6.95
C MET A 338 14.98 13.19 -5.95
N THR A 339 14.84 13.69 -4.73
CA THR A 339 15.76 13.45 -3.62
C THR A 339 14.98 12.96 -2.41
N TYR A 340 15.41 11.84 -1.83
CA TYR A 340 14.83 11.31 -0.61
C TYR A 340 15.15 12.15 0.62
N ALA A 341 14.21 12.24 1.54
CA ALA A 341 14.41 12.85 2.85
C ALA A 341 15.20 11.92 3.78
N GLY A 342 16.05 12.51 4.63
CA GLY A 342 16.80 11.76 5.65
C GLY A 342 17.72 10.71 5.07
N ASP A 343 17.65 9.50 5.61
CA ASP A 343 18.44 8.32 5.21
C ASP A 343 17.68 7.36 4.29
N LEU A 344 16.49 7.74 3.81
CA LEU A 344 15.68 6.87 2.94
C LEU A 344 16.40 6.46 1.66
N GLY A 345 17.29 7.31 1.14
CA GLY A 345 18.12 6.98 -0.02
C GLY A 345 19.14 5.85 0.21
N ASP A 346 19.40 5.47 1.46
CA ASP A 346 20.23 4.31 1.78
C ASP A 346 19.49 2.97 1.60
N TYR A 347 18.15 3.02 1.51
CA TYR A 347 17.27 1.85 1.44
C TYR A 347 16.48 1.75 0.13
N LEU A 348 16.23 2.88 -0.53
CA LEU A 348 15.30 2.98 -1.65
C LEU A 348 16.04 3.33 -2.95
N PRO A 349 15.57 2.87 -4.11
CA PRO A 349 16.23 3.16 -5.38
C PRO A 349 16.37 4.67 -5.65
N THR A 350 17.59 5.12 -5.90
CA THR A 350 17.93 6.52 -6.18
C THR A 350 18.24 6.77 -7.65
N ASN A 351 18.28 5.70 -8.46
CA ASN A 351 18.60 5.76 -9.89
C ASN A 351 17.97 4.59 -10.66
N ALA A 352 18.03 4.66 -11.97
CA ALA A 352 17.42 3.67 -12.87
C ALA A 352 18.03 2.27 -12.74
N GLU A 353 19.31 2.13 -12.39
CA GLU A 353 19.96 0.82 -12.22
C GLU A 353 19.43 0.12 -10.96
N GLU A 354 19.34 0.83 -9.86
CA GLU A 354 18.78 0.32 -8.61
C GLU A 354 17.28 -0.02 -8.75
N ALA A 355 16.52 0.83 -9.44
CA ALA A 355 15.11 0.57 -9.72
C ALA A 355 14.87 -0.76 -10.44
N GLN A 356 15.76 -1.12 -11.40
CA GLN A 356 15.66 -2.36 -12.17
C GLN A 356 16.00 -3.63 -11.37
N GLN A 357 16.65 -3.50 -10.21
CA GLN A 357 16.99 -4.64 -9.34
C GLN A 357 15.78 -5.11 -8.51
N MET A 358 14.73 -4.31 -8.41
CA MET A 358 13.52 -4.66 -7.68
C MET A 358 12.55 -5.47 -8.55
N ALA A 359 12.19 -6.68 -8.12
CA ALA A 359 11.18 -7.48 -8.78
C ALA A 359 9.78 -6.91 -8.51
N LEU A 360 9.14 -6.35 -9.52
CA LEU A 360 7.77 -5.87 -9.44
C LEU A 360 6.81 -6.80 -10.18
N PRO A 361 5.61 -7.10 -9.63
CA PRO A 361 4.67 -8.02 -10.25
C PRO A 361 4.23 -7.57 -11.64
N ARG A 362 4.47 -8.42 -12.63
CA ARG A 362 3.95 -8.26 -14.00
C ARG A 362 2.61 -8.99 -14.10
N TRP A 363 1.57 -8.32 -13.64
CA TRP A 363 0.28 -8.98 -13.48
C TRP A 363 -0.36 -9.42 -14.79
N ASP A 364 -0.08 -8.76 -15.90
CA ASP A 364 -0.54 -9.20 -17.23
C ASP A 364 -0.01 -10.60 -17.57
N ASP A 365 1.21 -10.95 -17.13
CA ASP A 365 1.80 -12.27 -17.29
C ASP A 365 1.29 -13.28 -16.26
N LEU A 366 1.01 -12.84 -15.03
CA LEU A 366 0.61 -13.68 -13.90
C LEU A 366 -0.89 -14.01 -13.87
N ALA A 367 -1.74 -13.11 -14.37
CA ALA A 367 -3.20 -13.23 -14.26
C ALA A 367 -3.75 -14.57 -14.79
N PRO A 368 -3.23 -15.15 -15.90
CA PRO A 368 -3.70 -16.47 -16.39
C PRO A 368 -3.46 -17.62 -15.40
N TYR A 369 -2.55 -17.45 -14.45
CA TYR A 369 -2.15 -18.47 -13.47
C TYR A 369 -2.61 -18.15 -12.05
N SER A 370 -3.26 -17.02 -11.85
CA SER A 370 -3.63 -16.50 -10.53
C SER A 370 -4.47 -17.47 -9.69
N GLU A 371 -5.38 -18.21 -10.33
CA GLU A 371 -6.19 -19.23 -9.65
C GLU A 371 -5.33 -20.41 -9.17
N THR A 372 -4.38 -20.86 -9.98
CA THR A 372 -3.46 -21.94 -9.61
C THR A 372 -2.63 -21.55 -8.40
N PHE A 373 -2.01 -20.36 -8.42
CA PHE A 373 -1.26 -19.85 -7.29
C PHE A 373 -2.12 -19.68 -6.04
N SER A 374 -3.29 -19.06 -6.17
CA SER A 374 -4.22 -18.87 -5.06
C SER A 374 -4.61 -20.20 -4.40
N ASN A 375 -4.84 -21.24 -5.18
CA ASN A 375 -5.19 -22.55 -4.65
C ASN A 375 -4.01 -23.25 -3.97
N LYS A 376 -2.79 -23.15 -4.52
CA LYS A 376 -1.57 -23.64 -3.87
C LYS A 376 -1.34 -22.93 -2.54
N PHE A 377 -1.42 -21.60 -2.54
CA PHE A 377 -1.22 -20.76 -1.36
C PHE A 377 -2.25 -21.01 -0.24
N LYS A 378 -3.53 -21.22 -0.60
CA LYS A 378 -4.57 -21.62 0.37
C LYS A 378 -4.25 -22.95 1.02
N ARG A 379 -3.71 -23.92 0.26
CA ARG A 379 -3.30 -25.21 0.84
C ARG A 379 -2.17 -25.03 1.85
N MET A 380 -1.15 -24.25 1.51
CA MET A 380 -0.06 -23.94 2.46
C MET A 380 -0.62 -23.39 3.78
N LYS A 381 -1.53 -22.40 3.71
CA LYS A 381 -2.18 -21.80 4.92
C LYS A 381 -2.98 -22.79 5.76
N THR A 382 -3.42 -23.89 5.20
CA THR A 382 -4.20 -24.91 5.94
C THR A 382 -3.32 -26.05 6.47
N GLN A 383 -2.04 -26.10 6.10
CA GLN A 383 -1.09 -27.13 6.49
C GLN A 383 -0.06 -26.62 7.50
N SER A 384 0.12 -25.33 7.62
CA SER A 384 1.01 -24.63 8.58
C SER A 384 0.39 -24.37 9.97
#